data_08498e38580613198f433b8dfb93bb9f
#
_entry.id   08498e38580613198f433b8dfb93bb9f
#
_cell.length_a   1.000
_cell.length_b   1.000
_cell.length_c   1.000
_cell.angle_alpha   90.00
_cell.angle_beta   90.00
_cell.angle_gamma   90.00
#
_symmetry.space_group_name_H-M   'P 1'
#
loop_
_entity.id
_entity.type
_entity.pdbx_description
1 polymer ?
#
loop_
_entity_poly.entity_id
_entity_poly.type
_entity_poly.pdbx_seq_one_letter_code
_entity_poly.pdbx_strand_id
1 'polypeptide(L)'
;YRGVLVLATNLIGHFDDAFVRRIRFVIRFRKPDEKGRELLWEKALSGEIPVSGDLSYAELARAAELSPARICSAAQVAKLLAACKEASPYGAGSCITREIIREALELEAGKDETRLQFAGGYSDGEGL
;
A
#
# COMPACT_ATOMS: atom_id res chain seq x y z
N TYR A 1 -10.99 23.59 26.49
CA TYR A 1 -9.97 23.41 25.48
C TYR A 1 -10.37 24.14 24.20
N ARG A 2 -9.54 25.03 23.74
CA ARG A 2 -9.76 25.82 22.51
C ARG A 2 -8.86 25.30 21.36
N GLY A 3 -8.87 24.04 21.09
CA GLY A 3 -8.05 23.43 20.07
C GLY A 3 -8.87 22.72 19.00
N VAL A 4 -8.21 22.27 17.94
CA VAL A 4 -8.76 21.36 16.97
C VAL A 4 -8.30 19.96 17.33
N LEU A 5 -9.25 19.05 17.52
CA LEU A 5 -8.98 17.63 17.70
C LEU A 5 -9.32 16.90 16.41
N VAL A 6 -8.35 16.16 15.88
CA VAL A 6 -8.53 15.29 14.69
C VAL A 6 -8.41 13.86 15.13
N LEU A 7 -9.43 13.06 14.87
CA LEU A 7 -9.46 11.63 15.11
C LEU A 7 -9.44 10.89 13.77
N ALA A 8 -8.55 9.91 13.62
CA ALA A 8 -8.52 9.04 12.47
C ALA A 8 -8.80 7.59 12.90
N THR A 9 -9.70 6.92 12.21
CA THR A 9 -10.07 5.53 12.49
C THR A 9 -10.51 4.79 11.24
N ASN A 10 -10.26 3.50 11.20
CA ASN A 10 -10.86 2.57 10.23
C ASN A 10 -12.05 1.78 10.81
N LEU A 11 -12.40 2.01 12.10
CA LEU A 11 -13.39 1.28 12.88
C LEU A 11 -14.58 2.16 13.28
N ILE A 12 -15.09 2.98 12.37
CA ILE A 12 -16.16 3.95 12.68
C ILE A 12 -17.44 3.28 13.23
N GLY A 13 -17.69 2.03 12.85
CA GLY A 13 -18.83 1.26 13.36
C GLY A 13 -18.74 0.83 14.83
N HIS A 14 -17.60 1.02 15.47
CA HIS A 14 -17.39 0.73 16.89
C HIS A 14 -17.57 1.96 17.79
N PHE A 15 -17.79 3.13 17.20
CA PHE A 15 -18.10 4.33 18.00
C PHE A 15 -19.58 4.37 18.37
N ASP A 16 -19.84 4.74 19.62
CA ASP A 16 -21.18 5.03 20.09
C ASP A 16 -21.79 6.19 19.31
N ASP A 17 -23.04 6.05 18.90
CA ASP A 17 -23.80 7.08 18.20
C ASP A 17 -23.82 8.43 18.93
N ALA A 18 -23.85 8.40 20.27
CA ALA A 18 -23.77 9.60 21.09
C ALA A 18 -22.43 10.33 20.94
N PHE A 19 -21.34 9.59 20.72
CA PHE A 19 -20.01 10.15 20.47
C PHE A 19 -19.93 10.75 19.07
N VAL A 20 -20.41 10.03 18.06
CA VAL A 20 -20.39 10.49 16.67
C VAL A 20 -21.18 11.79 16.49
N ARG A 21 -22.32 11.93 17.17
CA ARG A 21 -23.14 13.15 17.14
C ARG A 21 -22.44 14.41 17.69
N ARG A 22 -21.38 14.24 18.49
CA ARG A 22 -20.58 15.35 19.04
C ARG A 22 -19.44 15.78 18.12
N ILE A 23 -19.14 14.96 17.08
CA ILE A 23 -18.12 15.27 16.09
C ILE A 23 -18.70 16.28 15.09
N ARG A 24 -18.08 17.44 15.00
CA ARG A 24 -18.56 18.54 14.16
C ARG A 24 -18.44 18.24 12.66
N PHE A 25 -17.38 17.54 12.26
CA PHE A 25 -17.10 17.18 10.87
C PHE A 25 -16.64 15.74 10.80
N VAL A 26 -17.27 14.94 9.93
CA VAL A 26 -16.87 13.55 9.64
C VAL A 26 -16.48 13.48 8.18
N ILE A 27 -15.21 13.19 7.92
CA ILE A 27 -14.70 12.96 6.57
C ILE A 27 -14.54 11.46 6.37
N ARG A 28 -15.22 10.91 5.38
CA ARG A 28 -15.13 9.49 5.03
C ARG A 28 -14.28 9.33 3.78
N PHE A 29 -13.14 8.66 3.92
CA PHE A 29 -12.33 8.23 2.80
C PHE A 29 -12.90 6.92 2.25
N ARG A 30 -13.36 6.94 1.00
CA ARG A 30 -13.81 5.72 0.31
C ARG A 30 -12.63 5.00 -0.31
N LYS A 31 -12.77 3.68 -0.47
CA LYS A 31 -11.83 2.93 -1.30
C LYS A 31 -11.84 3.50 -2.72
N PRO A 32 -10.68 3.66 -3.37
CA PRO A 32 -10.62 4.15 -4.73
C PRO A 32 -11.27 3.16 -5.69
N ASP A 33 -11.99 3.67 -6.67
CA ASP A 33 -12.44 2.92 -7.83
C ASP A 33 -11.27 2.59 -8.78
N GLU A 34 -11.53 1.91 -9.89
CA GLU A 34 -10.50 1.53 -10.86
C GLU A 34 -9.72 2.76 -11.35
N LYS A 35 -10.43 3.84 -11.68
CA LYS A 35 -9.80 5.08 -12.16
C LYS A 35 -8.96 5.77 -11.09
N GLY A 36 -9.42 5.75 -9.86
CA GLY A 36 -8.66 6.24 -8.71
C GLY A 36 -7.39 5.43 -8.46
N ARG A 37 -7.45 4.09 -8.61
CA ARG A 37 -6.26 3.22 -8.51
C ARG A 37 -5.27 3.46 -9.65
N GLU A 38 -5.76 3.67 -10.88
CA GLU A 38 -4.91 4.02 -12.03
C GLU A 38 -4.09 5.29 -11.76
N LEU A 39 -4.74 6.36 -11.30
CA LEU A 39 -4.08 7.61 -10.92
C LEU A 39 -3.11 7.43 -9.75
N LEU A 40 -3.43 6.58 -8.80
CA LEU A 40 -2.54 6.26 -7.69
C LEU A 40 -1.28 5.54 -8.15
N TRP A 41 -1.38 4.58 -9.07
CA TRP A 41 -0.23 3.90 -9.66
C TRP A 41 0.66 4.86 -10.44
N GLU A 42 0.06 5.68 -11.29
CA GLU A 42 0.78 6.70 -12.06
C GLU A 42 1.57 7.63 -11.12
N LYS A 43 0.91 8.16 -10.10
CA LYS A 43 1.54 9.07 -9.14
C LYS A 43 2.59 8.37 -8.27
N ALA A 44 2.32 7.15 -7.81
CA ALA A 44 3.22 6.40 -6.94
C ALA A 44 4.48 5.93 -7.68
N LEU A 45 4.38 5.61 -8.96
CA LEU A 45 5.51 5.20 -9.80
C LEU A 45 6.24 6.38 -10.45
N SER A 46 5.70 7.59 -10.37
CA SER A 46 6.42 8.79 -10.85
C SER A 46 7.74 8.98 -10.09
N GLY A 47 8.75 9.52 -10.76
CA GLY A 47 10.04 9.80 -10.16
C GLY A 47 11.20 9.64 -11.15
N GLU A 48 12.41 9.48 -10.61
CA GLU A 48 13.65 9.42 -11.39
C GLU A 48 13.82 8.11 -12.17
N ILE A 49 13.24 7.01 -11.67
CA ILE A 49 13.34 5.70 -12.33
C ILE A 49 12.26 5.61 -13.39
N PRO A 50 12.64 5.43 -14.67
CA PRO A 50 11.67 5.33 -15.74
C PRO A 50 10.79 4.09 -15.62
N VAL A 51 9.55 4.21 -16.07
CA VAL A 51 8.60 3.12 -16.17
C VAL A 51 8.63 2.59 -17.61
N SER A 52 8.62 1.27 -17.76
CA SER A 52 8.59 0.64 -19.09
C SER A 52 7.36 1.06 -19.88
N GLY A 53 7.54 1.32 -21.17
CA GLY A 53 6.46 1.78 -22.06
C GLY A 53 5.36 0.74 -22.30
N ASP A 54 5.60 -0.52 -21.97
CA ASP A 54 4.63 -1.62 -22.05
C ASP A 54 3.79 -1.78 -20.77
N LEU A 55 4.12 -1.02 -19.70
CA LEU A 55 3.38 -1.03 -18.45
C LEU A 55 2.15 -0.13 -18.54
N SER A 56 0.97 -0.72 -18.40
CA SER A 56 -0.29 0.01 -18.36
C SER A 56 -0.79 0.17 -16.93
N TYR A 57 -0.96 1.40 -16.47
CA TYR A 57 -1.53 1.69 -15.15
C TYR A 57 -3.00 1.23 -15.04
N ALA A 58 -3.75 1.27 -16.14
CA ALA A 58 -5.11 0.77 -16.19
C ALA A 58 -5.16 -0.75 -15.98
N GLU A 59 -4.22 -1.51 -16.55
CA GLU A 59 -4.10 -2.96 -16.30
C GLU A 59 -3.76 -3.25 -14.84
N LEU A 60 -2.83 -2.50 -14.25
CA LEU A 60 -2.49 -2.64 -12.82
C LEU A 60 -3.70 -2.36 -11.92
N ALA A 61 -4.48 -1.34 -12.25
CA ALA A 61 -5.68 -0.96 -11.51
C ALA A 61 -6.79 -2.04 -11.56
N ARG A 62 -6.91 -2.75 -12.69
CA ARG A 62 -7.86 -3.87 -12.85
C ARG A 62 -7.40 -5.15 -12.21
N ALA A 63 -6.10 -5.44 -12.27
CA ALA A 63 -5.55 -6.70 -11.81
C ALA A 63 -5.77 -6.95 -10.32
N ALA A 64 -5.80 -5.88 -9.51
CA ALA A 64 -6.01 -6.02 -8.07
C ALA A 64 -6.70 -4.79 -7.46
N GLU A 65 -7.70 -5.04 -6.62
CA GLU A 65 -8.39 -4.02 -5.82
C GLU A 65 -7.58 -3.65 -4.57
N LEU A 66 -6.42 -3.04 -4.77
CA LEU A 66 -5.53 -2.66 -3.70
C LEU A 66 -5.96 -1.36 -3.01
N SER A 67 -5.69 -1.27 -1.72
CA SER A 67 -5.81 -0.01 -0.98
C SER A 67 -4.73 0.99 -1.42
N PRO A 68 -4.96 2.31 -1.24
CA PRO A 68 -3.93 3.32 -1.55
C PRO A 68 -2.60 3.06 -0.87
N ALA A 69 -2.62 2.63 0.38
CA ALA A 69 -1.41 2.30 1.14
C ALA A 69 -0.62 1.15 0.49
N ARG A 70 -1.31 0.10 0.04
CA ARG A 70 -0.67 -1.05 -0.62
C ARG A 70 -0.10 -0.67 -1.99
N ILE A 71 -0.78 0.17 -2.75
CA ILE A 71 -0.27 0.69 -4.03
C ILE A 71 1.02 1.49 -3.78
N CYS A 72 1.03 2.39 -2.82
CA CYS A 72 2.21 3.19 -2.49
C CYS A 72 3.37 2.32 -2.00
N SER A 73 3.11 1.34 -1.14
CA SER A 73 4.12 0.41 -0.63
C SER A 73 4.71 -0.45 -1.74
N ALA A 74 3.88 -1.05 -2.59
CA ALA A 74 4.33 -1.84 -3.74
C ALA A 74 5.14 -1.00 -4.74
N ALA A 75 4.74 0.24 -5.00
CA ALA A 75 5.48 1.15 -5.86
C ALA A 75 6.87 1.50 -5.31
N GLN A 76 6.98 1.70 -3.99
CA GLN A 76 8.28 1.93 -3.33
C GLN A 76 9.19 0.71 -3.44
N VAL A 77 8.65 -0.49 -3.17
CA VAL A 77 9.41 -1.74 -3.32
C VAL A 77 9.85 -1.94 -4.77
N ALA A 78 8.98 -1.66 -5.74
CA ALA A 78 9.31 -1.75 -7.16
C ALA A 78 10.46 -0.81 -7.56
N LYS A 79 10.45 0.42 -7.05
CA LYS A 79 11.55 1.37 -7.25
C LYS A 79 12.87 0.87 -6.66
N LEU A 80 12.84 0.31 -5.46
CA LEU A 80 14.03 -0.28 -4.82
C LEU A 80 14.55 -1.48 -5.62
N LEU A 81 13.68 -2.38 -6.07
CA LEU A 81 14.06 -3.52 -6.89
C LEU A 81 14.68 -3.09 -8.22
N ALA A 82 14.11 -2.09 -8.88
CA ALA A 82 14.65 -1.53 -10.11
C ALA A 82 16.05 -0.94 -9.89
N ALA A 83 16.24 -0.16 -8.84
CA ALA A 83 17.53 0.42 -8.47
C ALA A 83 18.57 -0.66 -8.14
N CYS A 84 18.19 -1.72 -7.42
CA CYS A 84 19.09 -2.83 -7.11
C CYS A 84 19.52 -3.60 -8.37
N LYS A 85 18.64 -3.74 -9.36
CA LYS A 85 18.99 -4.40 -10.64
C LYS A 85 19.94 -3.56 -11.49
N GLU A 86 19.88 -2.22 -11.39
CA GLU A 86 20.85 -1.34 -12.03
C GLU A 86 22.27 -1.51 -11.47
N ALA A 87 22.39 -1.70 -10.16
CA ALA A 87 23.67 -1.91 -9.50
C ALA A 87 24.35 -3.24 -9.89
N SER A 88 23.68 -4.12 -10.63
CA SER A 88 24.24 -5.36 -11.16
C SER A 88 25.11 -5.06 -12.39
N PRO A 89 26.32 -5.63 -12.50
CA PRO A 89 27.22 -5.46 -13.65
C PRO A 89 26.64 -5.96 -14.98
N TYR A 90 25.50 -6.63 -14.94
CA TYR A 90 24.76 -7.13 -16.11
C TYR A 90 23.45 -6.36 -16.35
N GLY A 91 23.19 -5.25 -15.63
CA GLY A 91 21.94 -4.49 -15.68
C GLY A 91 21.85 -3.61 -16.92
N ALA A 92 20.88 -3.86 -17.78
CA ALA A 92 20.36 -2.85 -18.69
C ALA A 92 19.55 -1.87 -17.85
N GLY A 93 19.99 -0.62 -17.72
CA GLY A 93 19.45 0.52 -16.99
C GLY A 93 18.21 0.32 -16.11
N SER A 94 18.11 1.02 -15.01
CA SER A 94 16.97 0.89 -14.10
C SER A 94 15.68 1.30 -14.79
N CYS A 95 14.76 0.36 -14.92
CA CYS A 95 13.43 0.57 -15.48
C CYS A 95 12.42 -0.28 -14.71
N ILE A 96 11.29 0.30 -14.35
CA ILE A 96 10.22 -0.43 -13.67
C ILE A 96 9.42 -1.18 -14.72
N THR A 97 9.56 -2.50 -14.73
CA THR A 97 8.83 -3.41 -15.63
C THR A 97 7.65 -4.07 -14.92
N ARG A 98 6.79 -4.74 -15.69
CA ARG A 98 5.67 -5.53 -15.15
C ARG A 98 6.14 -6.64 -14.20
N GLU A 99 7.27 -7.28 -14.50
CA GLU A 99 7.87 -8.32 -13.66
C GLU A 99 8.30 -7.77 -12.30
N ILE A 100 8.90 -6.58 -12.29
CA ILE A 100 9.29 -5.89 -11.06
C ILE A 100 8.07 -5.53 -10.21
N ILE A 101 6.99 -5.05 -10.82
CA ILE A 101 5.73 -4.77 -10.11
C ILE A 101 5.15 -6.05 -9.50
N ARG A 102 5.14 -7.16 -10.25
CA ARG A 102 4.66 -8.44 -9.73
C ARG A 102 5.49 -8.92 -8.54
N GLU A 103 6.81 -8.88 -8.66
CA GLU A 103 7.74 -9.23 -7.56
C GLU A 103 7.51 -8.34 -6.33
N ALA A 104 7.31 -7.04 -6.53
CA ALA A 104 6.99 -6.11 -5.45
C ALA A 104 5.67 -6.46 -4.74
N LEU A 105 4.64 -6.81 -5.49
CA LEU A 105 3.35 -7.21 -4.92
C LEU A 105 3.43 -8.54 -4.17
N GLU A 106 4.20 -9.51 -4.65
CA GLU A 106 4.45 -10.78 -3.96
C GLU A 106 5.19 -10.56 -2.62
N LEU A 107 6.19 -9.68 -2.60
CA LEU A 107 6.89 -9.31 -1.36
C LEU A 107 5.98 -8.61 -0.36
N GLU A 108 5.09 -7.72 -0.82
CA GLU A 108 4.10 -7.07 0.04
C GLU A 108 3.06 -8.06 0.59
N ALA A 109 2.60 -9.01 -0.21
CA ALA A 109 1.68 -10.06 0.23
C ALA A 109 2.32 -10.96 1.31
N GLY A 110 3.59 -11.33 1.14
CA GLY A 110 4.34 -12.14 2.10
C GLY A 110 4.51 -11.48 3.47
N LYS A 111 4.52 -10.15 3.54
CA LYS A 111 4.57 -9.42 4.81
C LYS A 111 3.32 -9.63 5.67
N ASP A 112 2.15 -9.74 5.05
CA ASP A 112 0.90 -9.96 5.77
C ASP A 112 0.86 -11.35 6.39
N GLU A 113 1.33 -12.38 5.68
CA GLU A 113 1.44 -13.75 6.20
C GLU A 113 2.43 -13.84 7.36
N THR A 114 3.58 -13.18 7.25
CA THR A 114 4.59 -13.14 8.31
C THR A 114 4.07 -12.42 9.56
N ARG A 115 3.31 -11.34 9.41
CA ARG A 115 2.67 -10.66 10.55
C ARG A 115 1.68 -11.55 11.28
N LEU A 116 0.90 -12.33 10.56
CA LEU A 116 -0.05 -13.29 11.16
C LEU A 116 0.67 -14.40 11.93
N GLN A 117 1.79 -14.90 11.44
CA GLN A 117 2.61 -15.89 12.14
C GLN A 117 3.21 -15.34 13.43
N PHE A 118 3.70 -14.11 13.44
CA PHE A 118 4.23 -13.48 14.66
C PHE A 118 3.13 -13.12 15.68
N ALA A 119 1.93 -12.77 15.23
CA ALA A 119 0.80 -12.51 16.11
C ALA A 119 0.21 -13.78 16.72
N GLY A 120 0.35 -14.95 16.07
CA GLY A 120 -0.06 -16.25 16.58
C GLY A 120 0.98 -16.95 17.47
N GLY A 121 2.19 -16.43 17.56
CA GLY A 121 3.30 -17.06 18.28
C GLY A 121 3.46 -16.67 19.75
N TYR A 122 2.54 -15.89 20.30
CA TYR A 122 2.50 -15.60 21.74
C TYR A 122 1.35 -16.37 22.41
N SER A 123 1.40 -17.70 22.34
CA SER A 123 0.66 -18.53 23.26
C SER A 123 1.63 -18.98 24.36
N ASP A 124 1.44 -18.35 25.47
CA ASP A 124 1.78 -18.73 26.84
C ASP A 124 2.50 -20.07 27.02
N GLY A 125 3.79 -19.98 27.27
CA GLY A 125 4.49 -20.94 28.07
C GLY A 125 4.18 -20.70 29.55
N GLU A 126 2.97 -20.94 29.98
CA GLU A 126 2.72 -21.31 31.36
C GLU A 126 3.03 -22.79 31.50
N GLY A 127 4.07 -23.04 32.20
CA GLY A 127 4.46 -24.36 32.57
C GLY A 127 5.46 -24.36 33.72
N LEU A 128 4.97 -24.21 34.96
CA LEU A 128 5.63 -24.55 36.23
C LEU A 128 6.71 -23.59 36.69
#